data_84d9e30963dca025cea9f59c3957677e
#
_entry.id   84d9e30963dca025cea9f59c3957677e
#
_cell.length_a   1.000
_cell.length_b   1.000
_cell.length_c   1.000
_cell.angle_alpha   90.00
_cell.angle_beta   90.00
_cell.angle_gamma   90.00
#
_symmetry.space_group_name_H-M   'P 1'
#
loop_
_entity.id
_entity.type
_entity.pdbx_description
1 polymer ?
#
loop_
_entity_poly.entity_id
_entity_poly.type
_entity_poly.pdbx_seq_one_letter_code
_entity_poly.pdbx_strand_id
1 'polypeptide(L)'
;MKKIIVACAMLSGGFAAAQQSATTTAPTDTIAPVTTNRSAEQAPLKPATATTPSASTAAASAEKNELKYNLNTSGSHFFKVTFLNQTWLRLNQSNPGTTVIQEPRSNTFDIGLRRTRIQLFGQLSDRVFLYFQFGMNNFNYLNGFPAFNTAGTPSNRKVAAFFHDAIGEYNLFKGKDYLKIGGGLTIVNGLSRFSQPSVSSIMSMDVPVFAQATVDQTDEFSRKLTVYARGQLGKIDYRIGVSDPFPIQTNGAAPPALGSTANFALKGHHKQFQGFFLYNIFEKEAHQVPGYMTGTYLGKRKVWNIEAGFITQKNATWHRGDVVTDTIYQNLNMWSVASFLDMPINRQTGTAVNAYLGYFHTDYGTNYLRYNGIMNPASGISSAPGGLGGTQGNSFPMFGTGSVVYSQVGYLMRQDLFGAGNGTLMPYVQAQVASYQRVTRTLGVYNVGLNYLIKGHNGKLTLDYQNRPYYQTSGTQIAPEGRKGQLVLQYQVFI
;
A
#
# COMPACT_ATOMS: atom_id res chain seq x y z
N MET A 1 -45.98 -18.98 21.59
CA MET A 1 -45.08 -18.44 20.57
C MET A 1 -44.90 -16.97 20.88
N LYS A 2 -43.82 -16.64 21.61
CA LYS A 2 -43.64 -15.30 22.19
C LYS A 2 -42.75 -14.49 21.25
N LYS A 3 -43.21 -13.31 20.86
CA LYS A 3 -42.48 -12.29 20.10
C LYS A 3 -41.45 -11.63 21.03
N ILE A 4 -40.20 -11.53 20.61
CA ILE A 4 -39.20 -10.65 21.22
C ILE A 4 -38.92 -9.53 20.23
N ILE A 5 -39.36 -8.33 20.60
CA ILE A 5 -39.05 -7.06 19.95
C ILE A 5 -37.84 -6.49 20.69
N VAL A 6 -36.74 -6.27 20.01
CA VAL A 6 -35.62 -5.49 20.54
C VAL A 6 -35.62 -4.12 19.84
N ALA A 7 -35.87 -3.09 20.65
CA ALA A 7 -35.81 -1.70 20.23
C ALA A 7 -34.37 -1.19 20.32
N CYS A 8 -33.83 -0.72 19.20
CA CYS A 8 -32.61 0.10 19.20
C CYS A 8 -33.00 1.57 19.37
N ALA A 9 -32.61 2.15 20.49
CA ALA A 9 -32.74 3.58 20.74
C ALA A 9 -31.59 4.35 20.09
N MET A 10 -31.93 5.35 19.29
CA MET A 10 -31.01 6.34 18.75
C MET A 10 -30.61 7.32 19.86
N LEU A 11 -29.32 7.51 20.04
CA LEU A 11 -28.76 8.62 20.82
C LEU A 11 -28.08 9.58 19.84
N SER A 12 -28.81 10.64 19.51
CA SER A 12 -28.26 11.87 18.90
C SER A 12 -27.84 12.82 20.03
N GLY A 13 -26.54 13.00 20.22
CA GLY A 13 -25.98 13.98 21.15
C GLY A 13 -25.15 14.98 20.40
N GLY A 14 -25.66 16.21 20.24
CA GLY A 14 -24.90 17.34 19.71
C GLY A 14 -23.90 17.87 20.75
N PHE A 15 -22.68 18.14 20.32
CA PHE A 15 -21.71 18.90 21.11
C PHE A 15 -21.65 20.34 20.62
N ALA A 16 -22.13 21.23 21.46
CA ALA A 16 -21.91 22.68 21.33
C ALA A 16 -20.54 23.04 21.93
N ALA A 17 -19.76 23.82 21.18
CA ALA A 17 -18.50 24.34 21.63
C ALA A 17 -18.73 25.54 22.60
N ALA A 18 -18.12 25.51 23.77
CA ALA A 18 -17.94 26.68 24.64
C ALA A 18 -16.45 27.02 24.70
N GLN A 19 -16.10 28.16 24.13
CA GLN A 19 -14.82 28.82 24.38
C GLN A 19 -14.90 29.56 25.71
N GLN A 20 -14.00 29.28 26.64
CA GLN A 20 -13.69 30.13 27.77
C GLN A 20 -12.19 30.46 27.79
N SER A 21 -11.91 31.76 27.71
CA SER A 21 -10.60 32.34 27.97
C SER A 21 -10.33 32.31 29.48
N ALA A 22 -9.19 31.80 29.88
CA ALA A 22 -8.69 31.98 31.24
C ALA A 22 -7.25 32.46 31.18
N THR A 23 -7.08 33.72 31.60
CA THR A 23 -5.83 34.32 32.00
C THR A 23 -5.38 33.75 33.35
N THR A 24 -4.15 33.22 33.42
CA THR A 24 -3.60 32.79 34.70
C THR A 24 -2.19 33.32 34.89
N THR A 25 -2.03 34.06 35.94
CA THR A 25 -0.81 34.59 36.55
C THR A 25 0.04 33.48 37.15
N ALA A 26 1.36 33.59 37.00
CA ALA A 26 2.35 32.71 37.60
C ALA A 26 2.51 32.95 39.11
N PRO A 27 2.83 31.94 39.89
CA PRO A 27 3.54 32.12 41.15
C PRO A 27 4.97 31.60 41.06
N THR A 28 5.87 32.44 41.49
CA THR A 28 7.26 32.17 41.89
C THR A 28 7.28 31.28 43.12
N ASP A 29 8.03 30.21 43.14
CA ASP A 29 8.43 29.56 44.37
C ASP A 29 9.89 29.07 44.37
N THR A 30 10.45 29.31 45.52
CA THR A 30 11.80 29.36 46.01
C THR A 30 12.48 28.01 46.10
N ILE A 31 13.76 27.99 45.73
CA ILE A 31 14.68 26.85 45.89
C ILE A 31 15.21 26.80 47.33
N ALA A 32 15.13 25.63 47.97
CA ALA A 32 15.85 25.34 49.21
C ALA A 32 16.90 24.19 48.98
N PRO A 33 18.07 24.26 49.62
CA PRO A 33 19.21 23.40 49.31
C PRO A 33 19.18 22.08 50.04
N VAL A 34 19.60 21.02 49.35
CA VAL A 34 19.81 19.69 49.92
C VAL A 34 21.24 19.56 50.38
N THR A 35 21.39 19.23 51.64
CA THR A 35 22.64 18.92 52.32
C THR A 35 23.13 17.51 52.00
N THR A 36 24.43 17.43 51.74
CA THR A 36 25.21 16.21 51.64
C THR A 36 25.50 15.62 53.01
N ASN A 37 25.34 14.32 53.19
CA ASN A 37 26.01 13.60 54.24
C ASN A 37 26.78 12.37 53.68
N ARG A 38 28.06 12.39 54.03
CA ARG A 38 29.10 11.40 53.83
C ARG A 38 29.21 10.57 55.10
N SER A 39 29.32 9.24 55.02
CA SER A 39 30.29 8.51 55.80
C SER A 39 30.37 7.08 55.35
N ALA A 40 31.59 6.64 55.25
CA ALA A 40 32.09 5.32 54.89
C ALA A 40 32.10 4.37 56.11
N GLU A 41 32.01 3.08 55.83
CA GLU A 41 32.75 2.10 56.63
C GLU A 41 33.04 0.84 55.79
N GLN A 42 34.32 0.53 55.67
CA GLN A 42 34.87 -0.72 55.11
C GLN A 42 35.02 -1.77 56.16
N ALA A 43 34.67 -3.02 55.88
CA ALA A 43 35.07 -4.21 56.62
C ALA A 43 35.61 -5.30 55.67
N PRO A 44 36.50 -6.21 56.12
CA PRO A 44 37.56 -6.78 55.31
C PRO A 44 37.20 -8.08 54.58
N LEU A 45 37.90 -8.30 53.45
CA LEU A 45 37.85 -9.42 52.54
C LEU A 45 38.38 -10.72 53.16
N LYS A 46 37.61 -11.80 52.98
CA LYS A 46 38.07 -13.20 53.14
C LYS A 46 38.33 -13.81 51.74
N PRO A 47 39.36 -14.62 51.55
CA PRO A 47 39.69 -15.12 50.21
C PRO A 47 38.72 -16.25 49.79
N ALA A 48 38.17 -16.12 48.58
CA ALA A 48 37.32 -17.14 47.97
C ALA A 48 38.15 -18.05 47.06
N THR A 49 37.93 -19.31 47.25
CA THR A 49 38.43 -20.45 46.49
C THR A 49 38.00 -20.37 45.03
N ALA A 50 38.94 -20.54 44.11
CA ALA A 50 38.71 -20.59 42.68
C ALA A 50 37.88 -21.82 42.30
N THR A 51 36.66 -21.57 41.80
CA THR A 51 35.88 -22.55 41.06
C THR A 51 35.83 -22.09 39.58
N THR A 52 36.31 -22.94 38.72
CA THR A 52 36.31 -22.80 37.27
C THR A 52 34.89 -22.60 36.77
N PRO A 53 34.57 -21.52 36.00
CA PRO A 53 33.25 -21.39 35.41
C PRO A 53 33.15 -22.28 34.19
N SER A 54 32.24 -23.24 34.27
CA SER A 54 31.68 -23.93 33.10
C SER A 54 31.11 -22.89 32.13
N ALA A 55 31.61 -22.90 30.90
CA ALA A 55 31.11 -22.03 29.84
C ALA A 55 29.66 -22.41 29.51
N SER A 56 28.71 -21.75 30.14
CA SER A 56 27.34 -21.67 29.70
C SER A 56 27.32 -20.71 28.49
N THR A 57 27.25 -21.26 27.28
CA THR A 57 26.90 -20.52 26.08
C THR A 57 25.49 -19.97 26.26
N ALA A 58 25.39 -18.79 26.85
CA ALA A 58 24.19 -17.96 26.74
C ALA A 58 24.04 -17.57 25.28
N ALA A 59 23.20 -18.31 24.55
CA ALA A 59 22.70 -17.87 23.29
C ALA A 59 22.09 -16.47 23.51
N ALA A 60 22.73 -15.45 22.93
CA ALA A 60 22.22 -14.09 22.93
C ALA A 60 20.80 -14.16 22.35
N SER A 61 19.79 -13.97 23.20
CA SER A 61 18.42 -13.82 22.75
C SER A 61 18.39 -12.61 21.81
N ALA A 62 18.24 -12.86 20.51
CA ALA A 62 18.01 -11.81 19.54
C ALA A 62 16.86 -10.97 20.09
N GLU A 63 17.11 -9.68 20.33
CA GLU A 63 16.07 -8.74 20.75
C GLU A 63 14.89 -8.84 19.79
N LYS A 64 13.76 -9.34 20.29
CA LYS A 64 12.53 -9.37 19.53
C LYS A 64 12.01 -7.93 19.44
N ASN A 65 12.38 -7.22 18.39
CA ASN A 65 11.81 -5.91 18.07
C ASN A 65 10.35 -6.07 17.59
N GLU A 66 9.51 -6.72 18.36
CA GLU A 66 8.11 -6.94 18.06
C GLU A 66 7.26 -6.42 19.22
N LEU A 67 6.37 -5.47 18.92
CA LEU A 67 5.34 -5.01 19.85
C LEU A 67 4.22 -6.05 19.89
N LYS A 68 4.47 -7.16 20.55
CA LYS A 68 3.57 -8.31 20.67
C LYS A 68 3.22 -8.57 22.12
N TYR A 69 1.92 -8.62 22.43
CA TYR A 69 1.38 -9.01 23.72
C TYR A 69 0.72 -10.40 23.60
N ASN A 70 1.19 -11.36 24.38
CA ASN A 70 0.63 -12.71 24.40
C ASN A 70 -0.60 -12.76 25.31
N LEU A 71 -1.70 -13.30 24.80
CA LEU A 71 -2.96 -13.50 25.54
C LEU A 71 -2.98 -14.83 26.28
N ASN A 72 -2.08 -15.76 25.94
CA ASN A 72 -1.92 -17.05 26.63
C ASN A 72 -0.44 -17.40 26.80
N THR A 73 -0.15 -18.36 27.65
CA THR A 73 1.22 -18.79 27.98
C THR A 73 1.98 -19.39 26.80
N SER A 74 1.29 -20.03 25.85
CA SER A 74 1.91 -20.61 24.66
C SER A 74 2.28 -19.57 23.59
N GLY A 75 1.79 -18.30 23.71
CA GLY A 75 1.98 -17.26 22.73
C GLY A 75 1.23 -17.50 21.40
N SER A 76 0.34 -18.50 21.34
CA SER A 76 -0.49 -18.79 20.18
C SER A 76 -1.64 -17.78 20.02
N HIS A 77 -2.12 -17.21 21.13
CA HIS A 77 -3.07 -16.12 21.16
C HIS A 77 -2.34 -14.84 21.52
N PHE A 78 -2.50 -13.80 20.71
CA PHE A 78 -1.72 -12.58 20.86
C PHE A 78 -2.37 -11.37 20.20
N PHE A 79 -1.95 -10.18 20.61
CA PHE A 79 -2.03 -8.94 19.86
C PHE A 79 -0.65 -8.48 19.42
N LYS A 80 -0.56 -7.94 18.21
CA LYS A 80 0.64 -7.33 17.67
C LYS A 80 0.31 -5.94 17.09
N VAL A 81 1.18 -4.98 17.40
CA VAL A 81 1.13 -3.63 16.82
C VAL A 81 2.34 -3.45 15.93
N THR A 82 2.15 -2.82 14.78
CA THR A 82 3.25 -2.41 13.89
C THR A 82 3.07 -0.97 13.45
N PHE A 83 4.18 -0.30 13.18
CA PHE A 83 4.23 1.06 12.67
C PHE A 83 5.01 1.08 11.36
N LEU A 84 4.50 1.80 10.39
CA LEU A 84 5.18 2.06 9.13
C LEU A 84 5.22 3.56 8.87
N ASN A 85 6.40 4.06 8.50
CA ASN A 85 6.58 5.38 7.94
C ASN A 85 7.45 5.29 6.67
N GLN A 86 7.01 5.93 5.60
CA GLN A 86 7.74 6.07 4.34
C GLN A 86 7.76 7.54 3.94
N THR A 87 8.90 8.19 4.14
CA THR A 87 9.13 9.59 3.75
C THR A 87 9.91 9.64 2.45
N TRP A 88 9.47 10.47 1.52
CA TRP A 88 10.08 10.69 0.21
C TRP A 88 10.71 12.07 0.11
N LEU A 89 11.92 12.12 -0.45
CA LEU A 89 12.52 13.30 -1.05
C LEU A 89 12.54 13.07 -2.55
N ARG A 90 11.90 13.95 -3.34
CA ARG A 90 11.71 13.69 -4.76
C ARG A 90 12.09 14.89 -5.62
N LEU A 91 12.90 14.61 -6.63
CA LEU A 91 13.16 15.48 -7.77
C LEU A 91 12.38 14.94 -8.97
N ASN A 92 11.48 15.75 -9.54
CA ASN A 92 10.64 15.33 -10.64
C ASN A 92 10.74 16.29 -11.81
N GLN A 93 10.96 15.76 -13.01
CA GLN A 93 10.75 16.46 -14.26
C GLN A 93 9.26 16.40 -14.57
N SER A 94 8.61 17.56 -14.58
CA SER A 94 7.17 17.65 -14.81
C SER A 94 6.81 17.56 -16.29
N ASN A 95 5.62 17.03 -16.55
CA ASN A 95 5.06 17.03 -17.89
C ASN A 95 4.82 18.48 -18.38
N PRO A 96 4.80 18.74 -19.70
CA PRO A 96 4.46 20.05 -20.25
C PRO A 96 3.12 20.57 -19.74
N GLY A 97 2.99 21.88 -19.57
CA GLY A 97 1.78 22.53 -19.06
C GLY A 97 1.58 22.39 -17.54
N THR A 98 2.53 21.81 -16.82
CA THR A 98 2.44 21.67 -15.36
C THR A 98 2.49 23.03 -14.67
N THR A 99 1.53 23.24 -13.77
CA THR A 99 1.53 24.38 -12.85
C THR A 99 1.59 23.90 -11.38
N VAL A 100 2.28 24.68 -10.57
CA VAL A 100 2.31 24.52 -9.12
C VAL A 100 1.91 25.86 -8.49
N ILE A 101 0.77 25.87 -7.80
CA ILE A 101 0.17 27.09 -7.25
C ILE A 101 0.08 28.18 -8.33
N GLN A 102 -0.51 27.82 -9.48
CA GLN A 102 -0.72 28.65 -10.68
C GLN A 102 0.54 29.07 -11.45
N GLU A 103 1.73 28.77 -10.94
CA GLU A 103 2.98 29.07 -11.64
C GLU A 103 3.44 27.90 -12.51
N PRO A 104 3.89 28.13 -13.75
CA PRO A 104 4.49 27.10 -14.58
C PRO A 104 5.74 26.49 -13.95
N ARG A 105 5.82 25.16 -13.91
CA ARG A 105 6.95 24.42 -13.31
C ARG A 105 7.35 23.22 -14.17
N SER A 106 8.51 23.29 -14.79
CA SER A 106 9.10 22.17 -15.53
C SER A 106 9.77 21.13 -14.66
N ASN A 107 10.17 21.53 -13.43
CA ASN A 107 10.76 20.65 -12.44
C ASN A 107 10.17 20.96 -11.06
N THR A 108 10.08 19.95 -10.21
CA THR A 108 9.66 20.10 -8.82
C THR A 108 10.59 19.35 -7.89
N PHE A 109 10.78 19.92 -6.69
CA PHE A 109 11.37 19.24 -5.55
C PHE A 109 10.35 19.24 -4.41
N ASP A 110 10.04 18.06 -3.87
CA ASP A 110 9.09 17.97 -2.77
C ASP A 110 9.51 16.92 -1.72
N ILE A 111 9.01 17.15 -0.51
CA ILE A 111 9.07 16.23 0.60
C ILE A 111 7.65 15.73 0.84
N GLY A 112 7.47 14.42 1.00
CA GLY A 112 6.15 13.88 1.24
C GLY A 112 6.15 12.59 2.06
N LEU A 113 5.03 12.34 2.73
CA LEU A 113 4.75 11.06 3.36
C LEU A 113 4.04 10.17 2.33
N ARG A 114 4.76 9.18 1.81
CA ARG A 114 4.12 8.23 0.90
C ARG A 114 3.11 7.37 1.64
N ARG A 115 3.49 6.89 2.86
CA ARG A 115 2.61 6.16 3.78
C ARG A 115 3.04 6.38 5.22
N THR A 116 2.06 6.54 6.09
CA THR A 116 2.26 6.34 7.53
C THR A 116 1.08 5.53 8.07
N ARG A 117 1.37 4.43 8.80
CA ARG A 117 0.35 3.45 9.19
C ARG A 117 0.62 2.87 10.55
N ILE A 118 -0.49 2.62 11.27
CA ILE A 118 -0.54 1.81 12.47
C ILE A 118 -1.37 0.58 12.14
N GLN A 119 -0.86 -0.60 12.45
CA GLN A 119 -1.58 -1.85 12.29
C GLN A 119 -1.74 -2.51 13.65
N LEU A 120 -2.92 -2.99 13.95
CA LEU A 120 -3.24 -3.82 15.09
C LEU A 120 -3.85 -5.11 14.59
N PHE A 121 -3.26 -6.24 14.90
CA PHE A 121 -3.82 -7.53 14.55
C PHE A 121 -3.53 -8.57 15.63
N GLY A 122 -4.36 -9.61 15.65
CA GLY A 122 -4.17 -10.64 16.65
C GLY A 122 -4.98 -11.90 16.39
N GLN A 123 -4.41 -13.00 16.84
CA GLN A 123 -5.08 -14.29 16.99
C GLN A 123 -5.71 -14.33 18.39
N LEU A 124 -7.03 -14.07 18.47
CA LEU A 124 -7.72 -13.95 19.76
C LEU A 124 -8.05 -15.32 20.39
N SER A 125 -8.28 -16.29 19.54
CA SER A 125 -8.51 -17.68 19.92
C SER A 125 -7.98 -18.61 18.83
N ASP A 126 -8.10 -19.91 18.98
CA ASP A 126 -7.67 -20.87 17.96
C ASP A 126 -8.31 -20.65 16.59
N ARG A 127 -9.43 -19.91 16.52
CA ARG A 127 -10.21 -19.72 15.31
C ARG A 127 -10.43 -18.27 14.91
N VAL A 128 -10.36 -17.32 15.86
CA VAL A 128 -10.71 -15.91 15.61
C VAL A 128 -9.47 -15.08 15.43
N PHE A 129 -9.39 -14.39 14.30
CA PHE A 129 -8.34 -13.42 13.98
C PHE A 129 -8.98 -12.06 13.69
N LEU A 130 -8.34 -10.98 14.17
CA LEU A 130 -8.72 -9.60 13.88
C LEU A 130 -7.55 -8.85 13.25
N TYR A 131 -7.87 -7.92 12.36
CA TYR A 131 -6.90 -7.02 11.76
C TYR A 131 -7.50 -5.63 11.53
N PHE A 132 -6.77 -4.62 12.00
CA PHE A 132 -7.07 -3.21 11.77
C PHE A 132 -5.83 -2.50 11.25
N GLN A 133 -6.02 -1.60 10.30
CA GLN A 133 -4.99 -0.70 9.82
C GLN A 133 -5.55 0.71 9.70
N PHE A 134 -4.84 1.66 10.28
CA PHE A 134 -5.19 3.07 10.27
C PHE A 134 -4.00 3.90 9.81
N GLY A 135 -4.24 4.98 9.08
CA GLY A 135 -3.17 5.88 8.65
C GLY A 135 -3.53 6.76 7.47
N MET A 136 -2.52 7.27 6.80
CA MET A 136 -2.67 8.12 5.64
C MET A 136 -1.70 7.74 4.52
N ASN A 137 -2.01 8.18 3.29
CA ASN A 137 -1.19 8.02 2.11
C ASN A 137 -1.05 9.33 1.35
N ASN A 138 0.01 9.46 0.53
CA ASN A 138 0.16 10.51 -0.48
C ASN A 138 0.09 11.93 0.09
N PHE A 139 0.70 12.19 1.23
CA PHE A 139 0.72 13.51 1.82
C PHE A 139 1.97 14.29 1.39
N ASN A 140 1.79 15.35 0.61
CA ASN A 140 2.82 16.34 0.27
C ASN A 140 2.29 17.75 0.46
N TYR A 141 3.10 18.77 0.15
CA TYR A 141 2.74 20.18 0.39
C TYR A 141 1.53 20.66 -0.44
N LEU A 142 1.14 19.95 -1.50
CA LEU A 142 -0.03 20.27 -2.34
C LEU A 142 -1.30 19.55 -1.92
N ASN A 143 -1.19 18.44 -1.17
CA ASN A 143 -2.36 17.72 -0.71
C ASN A 143 -3.14 18.56 0.31
N GLY A 144 -4.45 18.63 0.13
CA GLY A 144 -5.33 19.48 0.95
C GLY A 144 -5.30 20.96 0.54
N PHE A 145 -4.60 21.34 -0.52
CA PHE A 145 -4.89 22.59 -1.20
C PHE A 145 -6.24 22.43 -1.91
N PRO A 146 -7.27 23.19 -1.54
CA PRO A 146 -8.38 23.32 -2.44
C PRO A 146 -7.83 23.92 -3.73
N ALA A 147 -8.27 23.42 -4.87
CA ALA A 147 -8.25 24.23 -6.06
C ALA A 147 -8.76 25.61 -5.61
N PHE A 148 -7.97 26.67 -5.79
CA PHE A 148 -8.34 28.00 -5.35
C PHE A 148 -9.81 28.22 -5.70
N ASN A 149 -10.69 28.10 -4.71
CA ASN A 149 -12.05 28.51 -4.92
C ASN A 149 -11.99 30.02 -5.07
N THR A 150 -12.81 30.56 -5.92
CA THR A 150 -12.92 31.98 -6.22
C THR A 150 -13.22 32.87 -5.00
N ALA A 151 -13.35 32.29 -3.82
CA ALA A 151 -13.66 32.96 -2.55
C ALA A 151 -12.43 33.28 -1.67
N GLY A 152 -11.22 32.89 -2.07
CA GLY A 152 -9.98 33.30 -1.38
C GLY A 152 -9.81 32.85 0.08
N THR A 153 -10.64 31.95 0.57
CA THR A 153 -10.58 31.47 1.96
C THR A 153 -9.50 30.39 2.08
N PRO A 154 -8.48 30.57 2.95
CA PRO A 154 -7.50 29.53 3.23
C PRO A 154 -8.20 28.32 3.81
N SER A 155 -8.21 27.18 3.13
CA SER A 155 -8.73 25.96 3.73
C SER A 155 -7.70 25.35 4.68
N ASN A 156 -8.21 24.78 5.75
CA ASN A 156 -7.40 24.07 6.71
C ASN A 156 -6.81 22.79 6.07
N ARG A 157 -5.46 22.68 6.02
CA ARG A 157 -4.73 21.60 5.35
C ARG A 157 -4.66 20.33 6.20
N LYS A 158 -5.75 19.86 6.74
CA LYS A 158 -5.78 18.57 7.42
C LYS A 158 -5.96 17.48 6.39
N VAL A 159 -4.96 16.63 6.22
CA VAL A 159 -5.10 15.39 5.44
C VAL A 159 -5.83 14.36 6.30
N ALA A 160 -6.85 13.75 5.74
CA ALA A 160 -7.59 12.71 6.43
C ALA A 160 -6.71 11.47 6.66
N ALA A 161 -6.66 11.02 7.91
CA ALA A 161 -6.26 9.67 8.24
C ALA A 161 -7.54 8.82 8.35
N PHE A 162 -7.49 7.59 7.85
CA PHE A 162 -8.66 6.73 7.74
C PHE A 162 -8.33 5.27 8.02
N PHE A 163 -9.36 4.47 8.24
CA PHE A 163 -9.19 3.02 8.33
C PHE A 163 -8.93 2.45 6.94
N HIS A 164 -7.77 1.84 6.78
CA HIS A 164 -7.45 1.07 5.59
C HIS A 164 -8.08 -0.32 5.65
N ASP A 165 -8.00 -0.98 6.80
CA ASP A 165 -8.54 -2.31 7.00
C ASP A 165 -9.25 -2.37 8.35
N ALA A 166 -10.39 -3.07 8.38
CA ALA A 166 -11.15 -3.41 9.58
C ALA A 166 -11.86 -4.73 9.33
N ILE A 167 -11.24 -5.84 9.71
CA ILE A 167 -11.71 -7.19 9.37
C ILE A 167 -11.70 -8.13 10.57
N GLY A 168 -12.68 -9.03 10.57
CA GLY A 168 -12.69 -10.24 11.37
C GLY A 168 -12.61 -11.47 10.49
N GLU A 169 -11.93 -12.50 10.96
CA GLU A 169 -11.78 -13.77 10.26
C GLU A 169 -12.00 -14.95 11.21
N TYR A 170 -12.65 -15.98 10.72
CA TYR A 170 -12.91 -17.21 11.43
C TYR A 170 -12.30 -18.40 10.68
N ASN A 171 -11.45 -19.19 11.36
CA ASN A 171 -10.89 -20.42 10.85
C ASN A 171 -11.83 -21.60 11.12
N LEU A 172 -12.35 -22.22 10.06
CA LEU A 172 -13.26 -23.35 10.19
C LEU A 172 -12.59 -24.62 10.72
N PHE A 173 -11.29 -24.80 10.46
CA PHE A 173 -10.54 -26.00 10.81
C PHE A 173 -9.42 -25.67 11.79
N LYS A 174 -9.67 -25.89 13.09
CA LYS A 174 -8.66 -25.63 14.15
C LYS A 174 -7.30 -26.24 13.81
N GLY A 175 -6.25 -25.42 13.86
CA GLY A 175 -4.87 -25.84 13.58
C GLY A 175 -4.56 -26.16 12.12
N LYS A 176 -5.48 -25.90 11.19
CA LYS A 176 -5.30 -26.09 9.75
C LYS A 176 -5.68 -24.80 9.00
N ASP A 177 -4.93 -24.46 7.98
CA ASP A 177 -5.21 -23.29 7.13
C ASP A 177 -6.07 -23.64 5.90
N TYR A 178 -6.93 -24.67 6.00
CA TYR A 178 -7.69 -25.17 4.86
C TYR A 178 -8.76 -24.20 4.39
N LEU A 179 -9.47 -23.56 5.34
CA LEU A 179 -10.55 -22.62 5.02
C LEU A 179 -10.73 -21.63 6.17
N LYS A 180 -10.55 -20.39 5.86
CA LYS A 180 -10.86 -19.23 6.69
C LYS A 180 -11.90 -18.37 5.99
N ILE A 181 -12.91 -17.91 6.68
CA ILE A 181 -13.93 -17.00 6.19
C ILE A 181 -13.79 -15.70 6.95
N GLY A 182 -13.79 -14.59 6.24
CA GLY A 182 -13.66 -13.27 6.85
C GLY A 182 -14.45 -12.21 6.10
N GLY A 183 -14.54 -11.04 6.70
CA GLY A 183 -15.21 -9.92 6.09
C GLY A 183 -14.94 -8.60 6.79
N GLY A 184 -15.26 -7.53 6.09
CA GLY A 184 -15.07 -6.15 6.52
C GLY A 184 -14.44 -5.29 5.42
N LEU A 185 -13.88 -4.15 5.83
CA LEU A 185 -13.07 -3.32 4.94
C LEU A 185 -11.70 -3.97 4.78
N THR A 186 -11.31 -4.35 3.56
CA THR A 186 -10.10 -5.16 3.36
C THR A 186 -9.44 -4.95 2.01
N ILE A 187 -8.13 -5.22 1.98
CA ILE A 187 -7.31 -5.31 0.77
C ILE A 187 -7.34 -6.71 0.14
N VAL A 188 -8.13 -7.66 0.63
CA VAL A 188 -8.32 -8.94 -0.10
C VAL A 188 -8.88 -8.60 -1.46
N ASN A 189 -8.02 -8.53 -2.44
CA ASN A 189 -8.28 -8.03 -3.78
C ASN A 189 -7.62 -8.99 -4.77
N GLY A 190 -8.35 -9.45 -5.75
CA GLY A 190 -7.87 -10.34 -6.80
C GLY A 190 -6.79 -9.70 -7.66
N LEU A 191 -6.53 -10.27 -8.81
CA LEU A 191 -5.62 -9.89 -9.86
C LEU A 191 -4.16 -10.26 -9.60
N SER A 192 -3.49 -9.80 -8.53
CA SER A 192 -2.07 -10.15 -8.30
C SER A 192 -1.63 -9.95 -6.85
N ARG A 193 -0.41 -10.36 -6.52
CA ARG A 193 0.23 -10.02 -5.24
C ARG A 193 0.37 -8.51 -5.03
N PHE A 194 0.51 -7.73 -6.11
CA PHE A 194 0.62 -6.27 -6.02
C PHE A 194 -0.72 -5.56 -5.89
N SER A 195 -1.84 -6.25 -6.10
CA SER A 195 -3.17 -5.74 -5.75
C SER A 195 -3.39 -5.73 -4.24
N GLN A 196 -2.66 -6.57 -3.51
CA GLN A 196 -2.74 -6.75 -2.06
C GLN A 196 -1.34 -6.83 -1.42
N PRO A 197 -0.49 -5.80 -1.58
CA PRO A 197 0.91 -5.87 -1.18
C PRO A 197 1.12 -5.58 0.30
N SER A 198 2.08 -6.28 0.91
CA SER A 198 2.72 -5.85 2.15
C SER A 198 3.73 -4.75 1.83
N VAL A 199 3.30 -3.50 1.90
CA VAL A 199 4.08 -2.34 1.40
C VAL A 199 5.39 -2.09 2.16
N SER A 200 5.54 -2.60 3.37
CA SER A 200 6.81 -2.56 4.11
C SER A 200 7.86 -3.49 3.52
N SER A 201 7.45 -4.57 2.85
CA SER A 201 8.31 -5.62 2.35
C SER A 201 8.57 -5.60 0.84
N ILE A 202 8.07 -4.60 0.11
CA ILE A 202 8.32 -4.48 -1.33
C ILE A 202 9.80 -4.22 -1.62
N MET A 203 10.27 -4.77 -2.74
CA MET A 203 11.64 -4.58 -3.22
C MET A 203 11.83 -3.21 -3.89
N SER A 204 10.94 -2.88 -4.82
CA SER A 204 10.96 -1.61 -5.55
C SER A 204 10.56 -0.42 -4.69
N MET A 205 10.76 0.80 -5.20
CA MET A 205 10.36 2.05 -4.52
C MET A 205 8.89 2.06 -4.13
N ASP A 206 8.02 1.59 -5.03
CA ASP A 206 6.58 1.52 -4.80
C ASP A 206 6.00 0.27 -5.49
N VAL A 207 4.75 -0.04 -5.14
CA VAL A 207 3.98 -1.06 -5.83
C VAL A 207 3.67 -0.61 -7.26
N PRO A 208 3.56 -1.52 -8.25
CA PRO A 208 3.06 -1.18 -9.57
C PRO A 208 1.56 -0.86 -9.47
N VAL A 209 1.22 0.44 -9.37
CA VAL A 209 -0.14 0.90 -9.04
C VAL A 209 -1.18 0.45 -10.07
N PHE A 210 -0.80 0.22 -11.33
CA PHE A 210 -1.71 -0.34 -12.34
C PHE A 210 -2.34 -1.68 -11.91
N ALA A 211 -1.63 -2.47 -11.07
CA ALA A 211 -2.15 -3.73 -10.53
C ALA A 211 -3.20 -3.53 -9.43
N GLN A 212 -3.31 -2.32 -8.89
CA GLN A 212 -4.40 -1.89 -8.01
C GLN A 212 -5.54 -1.29 -8.87
N ALA A 213 -6.10 -2.10 -9.71
CA ALA A 213 -6.85 -1.72 -10.89
C ALA A 213 -8.03 -0.76 -10.67
N THR A 214 -8.68 -0.81 -9.50
CA THR A 214 -9.84 0.01 -9.17
C THR A 214 -9.55 1.08 -8.10
N VAL A 215 -8.26 1.27 -7.75
CA VAL A 215 -7.85 2.26 -6.76
C VAL A 215 -8.32 3.67 -7.11
N ASP A 216 -8.82 4.40 -6.13
CA ASP A 216 -9.32 5.76 -6.23
C ASP A 216 -10.50 5.93 -7.23
N GLN A 217 -11.12 4.85 -7.66
CA GLN A 217 -12.30 4.86 -8.53
C GLN A 217 -13.51 4.23 -7.84
N THR A 218 -13.38 3.00 -7.39
CA THR A 218 -14.49 2.24 -6.78
C THR A 218 -14.09 1.63 -5.44
N ASP A 219 -12.90 1.95 -4.94
CA ASP A 219 -12.43 1.46 -3.63
C ASP A 219 -11.66 2.54 -2.85
N GLU A 220 -11.52 2.34 -1.57
CA GLU A 220 -10.77 3.21 -0.67
C GLU A 220 -9.32 2.73 -0.61
N PHE A 221 -8.45 3.33 -1.42
CA PHE A 221 -7.03 2.94 -1.55
C PHE A 221 -6.83 1.43 -1.67
N SER A 222 -7.47 0.81 -2.66
CA SER A 222 -7.49 -0.64 -2.91
C SER A 222 -8.23 -1.45 -1.84
N ARG A 223 -9.09 -0.82 -1.04
CA ARG A 223 -9.95 -1.51 -0.06
C ARG A 223 -11.40 -1.43 -0.46
N LYS A 224 -12.10 -2.52 -0.19
CA LYS A 224 -13.53 -2.68 -0.44
C LYS A 224 -14.19 -3.35 0.75
N LEU A 225 -15.49 -3.14 0.89
CA LEU A 225 -16.30 -3.97 1.77
C LEU A 225 -16.41 -5.34 1.11
N THR A 226 -15.81 -6.34 1.72
CA THR A 226 -15.65 -7.67 1.13
C THR A 226 -15.99 -8.76 2.14
N VAL A 227 -16.68 -9.79 1.67
CA VAL A 227 -16.72 -11.11 2.31
C VAL A 227 -15.83 -12.03 1.49
N TYR A 228 -14.96 -12.78 2.17
CA TYR A 228 -13.97 -13.61 1.49
C TYR A 228 -13.79 -14.97 2.15
N ALA A 229 -13.30 -15.90 1.35
CA ALA A 229 -12.74 -17.16 1.82
C ALA A 229 -11.31 -17.31 1.33
N ARG A 230 -10.43 -17.84 2.18
CA ARG A 230 -9.04 -18.11 1.85
C ARG A 230 -8.52 -19.37 2.53
N GLY A 231 -7.49 -19.97 1.97
CA GLY A 231 -6.89 -21.15 2.57
C GLY A 231 -5.67 -21.66 1.83
N GLN A 232 -5.05 -22.68 2.42
CA GLN A 232 -3.94 -23.41 1.82
C GLN A 232 -4.24 -24.92 1.78
N LEU A 233 -4.35 -25.47 0.58
CA LEU A 233 -4.60 -26.89 0.31
C LEU A 233 -3.38 -27.50 -0.39
N GLY A 234 -2.59 -28.29 0.34
CA GLY A 234 -1.34 -28.79 -0.21
C GLY A 234 -0.42 -27.64 -0.65
N LYS A 235 -0.07 -27.57 -1.93
CA LYS A 235 0.75 -26.50 -2.52
C LYS A 235 -0.06 -25.32 -3.05
N ILE A 236 -1.38 -25.39 -3.03
CA ILE A 236 -2.26 -24.33 -3.53
C ILE A 236 -2.61 -23.38 -2.37
N ASP A 237 -2.42 -22.09 -2.57
CA ASP A 237 -2.97 -21.00 -1.75
C ASP A 237 -4.07 -20.32 -2.56
N TYR A 238 -5.22 -20.06 -1.95
CA TYR A 238 -6.34 -19.43 -2.64
C TYR A 238 -6.99 -18.35 -1.77
N ARG A 239 -7.48 -17.33 -2.46
CA ARG A 239 -8.27 -16.22 -1.89
C ARG A 239 -9.35 -15.87 -2.89
N ILE A 240 -10.59 -15.92 -2.48
CA ILE A 240 -11.77 -15.56 -3.27
C ILE A 240 -12.65 -14.63 -2.46
N GLY A 241 -13.25 -13.66 -3.10
CA GLY A 241 -14.09 -12.69 -2.41
C GLY A 241 -15.19 -12.11 -3.27
N VAL A 242 -16.21 -11.64 -2.58
CA VAL A 242 -17.31 -10.86 -3.14
C VAL A 242 -17.30 -9.50 -2.46
N SER A 243 -17.19 -8.45 -3.24
CA SER A 243 -17.07 -7.08 -2.74
C SER A 243 -18.23 -6.21 -3.17
N ASP A 244 -18.48 -5.21 -2.34
CA ASP A 244 -19.29 -4.04 -2.66
C ASP A 244 -18.36 -2.88 -2.99
N PRO A 245 -18.08 -2.58 -4.27
CA PRO A 245 -17.24 -1.46 -4.62
C PRO A 245 -17.96 -0.15 -4.27
N PHE A 246 -17.19 0.83 -3.77
CA PHE A 246 -17.74 2.14 -3.47
C PHE A 246 -18.15 2.85 -4.77
N PRO A 247 -19.34 3.46 -4.84
CA PRO A 247 -19.72 4.26 -5.99
C PRO A 247 -18.85 5.52 -6.07
N ILE A 248 -18.57 5.99 -7.28
CA ILE A 248 -17.89 7.27 -7.47
C ILE A 248 -18.78 8.39 -6.92
N GLN A 249 -18.26 9.15 -5.97
CA GLN A 249 -18.97 10.26 -5.35
C GLN A 249 -18.95 11.47 -6.28
N THR A 250 -20.12 12.05 -6.49
CA THR A 250 -20.28 13.31 -7.26
C THR A 250 -20.53 14.52 -6.36
N ASN A 251 -20.50 14.35 -5.03
CA ASN A 251 -20.84 15.38 -4.03
C ASN A 251 -22.20 16.06 -4.30
N GLY A 252 -23.19 15.27 -4.79
CA GLY A 252 -24.50 15.77 -5.15
C GLY A 252 -24.57 16.48 -6.51
N ALA A 253 -23.46 16.68 -7.20
CA ALA A 253 -23.47 17.20 -8.56
C ALA A 253 -24.09 16.19 -9.55
N ALA A 254 -24.68 16.70 -10.64
CA ALA A 254 -25.13 15.83 -11.70
C ALA A 254 -23.96 15.03 -12.27
N PRO A 255 -24.16 13.74 -12.61
CA PRO A 255 -23.14 12.96 -13.27
C PRO A 255 -22.65 13.69 -14.54
N PRO A 256 -21.33 13.66 -14.85
CA PRO A 256 -20.83 14.23 -16.08
C PRO A 256 -21.51 13.55 -17.29
N ALA A 257 -21.69 14.31 -18.36
CA ALA A 257 -22.25 13.78 -19.60
C ALA A 257 -21.42 12.59 -20.09
N LEU A 258 -22.08 11.54 -20.54
CA LEU A 258 -21.42 10.36 -21.09
C LEU A 258 -20.65 10.71 -22.35
N GLY A 259 -19.38 10.32 -22.38
CA GLY A 259 -18.53 10.40 -23.56
C GLY A 259 -18.56 9.10 -24.38
N SER A 260 -17.84 9.09 -25.48
CA SER A 260 -17.63 7.90 -26.33
C SER A 260 -16.65 6.88 -25.70
N THR A 261 -16.04 7.21 -24.57
CA THR A 261 -15.09 6.36 -23.85
C THR A 261 -15.70 5.89 -22.53
N ALA A 262 -15.40 4.67 -22.16
CA ALA A 262 -15.90 4.10 -20.92
C ALA A 262 -15.42 4.88 -19.69
N ASN A 263 -16.28 4.96 -18.70
CA ASN A 263 -15.99 5.43 -17.34
C ASN A 263 -16.74 4.54 -16.36
N PHE A 264 -16.39 4.56 -15.08
CA PHE A 264 -17.13 3.81 -14.07
C PHE A 264 -18.60 4.28 -13.98
N ALA A 265 -19.51 3.31 -13.95
CA ALA A 265 -20.94 3.58 -13.90
C ALA A 265 -21.35 4.10 -12.52
N LEU A 266 -22.15 5.18 -12.50
CA LEU A 266 -22.68 5.77 -11.26
C LEU A 266 -24.01 5.14 -10.82
N LYS A 267 -24.61 4.31 -11.69
CA LYS A 267 -25.88 3.63 -11.47
C LYS A 267 -25.73 2.14 -11.74
N GLY A 268 -26.66 1.34 -11.28
CA GLY A 268 -26.66 -0.10 -11.54
C GLY A 268 -25.55 -0.84 -10.76
N HIS A 269 -25.39 -0.50 -9.49
CA HIS A 269 -24.38 -1.09 -8.62
C HIS A 269 -24.48 -2.61 -8.54
N HIS A 270 -23.41 -3.29 -8.95
CA HIS A 270 -23.31 -4.74 -8.93
C HIS A 270 -22.12 -5.18 -8.06
N LYS A 271 -22.23 -6.37 -7.47
CA LYS A 271 -21.12 -6.97 -6.72
C LYS A 271 -19.94 -7.26 -7.65
N GLN A 272 -18.75 -7.10 -7.10
CA GLN A 272 -17.50 -7.45 -7.75
C GLN A 272 -17.00 -8.78 -7.21
N PHE A 273 -16.67 -9.70 -8.09
CA PHE A 273 -16.09 -11.00 -7.76
C PHE A 273 -14.59 -10.95 -8.05
N GLN A 274 -13.81 -11.58 -7.19
CA GLN A 274 -12.36 -11.58 -7.29
C GLN A 274 -11.75 -12.85 -6.76
N GLY A 275 -10.61 -13.23 -7.31
CA GLY A 275 -9.87 -14.39 -6.85
C GLY A 275 -8.39 -14.26 -7.17
N PHE A 276 -7.57 -14.83 -6.27
CA PHE A 276 -6.13 -14.90 -6.41
C PHE A 276 -5.64 -16.27 -5.93
N PHE A 277 -4.88 -16.95 -6.76
CA PHE A 277 -4.42 -18.30 -6.58
C PHE A 277 -2.92 -18.39 -6.79
N LEU A 278 -2.26 -19.19 -5.94
CA LEU A 278 -0.84 -19.49 -6.08
C LEU A 278 -0.61 -20.98 -6.03
N TYR A 279 0.27 -21.47 -6.89
CA TYR A 279 0.83 -22.80 -6.78
C TYR A 279 2.29 -22.71 -6.32
N ASN A 280 2.54 -23.11 -5.07
CA ASN A 280 3.86 -23.05 -4.46
C ASN A 280 4.72 -24.22 -4.92
N ILE A 281 5.74 -23.93 -5.75
CA ILE A 281 6.68 -24.95 -6.25
C ILE A 281 7.65 -25.35 -5.14
N PHE A 282 8.18 -24.37 -4.40
CA PHE A 282 9.05 -24.56 -3.24
C PHE A 282 8.31 -24.38 -1.92
N GLU A 283 8.80 -23.52 -1.03
CA GLU A 283 8.18 -23.26 0.27
C GLU A 283 6.85 -22.50 0.12
N LYS A 284 5.86 -22.90 0.91
CA LYS A 284 4.60 -22.13 1.00
C LYS A 284 4.85 -20.76 1.58
N GLU A 285 4.20 -19.75 1.07
CA GLU A 285 4.23 -18.42 1.65
C GLU A 285 3.44 -18.34 2.96
N ALA A 286 3.78 -17.34 3.79
CA ALA A 286 3.03 -17.09 5.02
C ALA A 286 1.57 -16.71 4.71
N HIS A 287 0.63 -17.25 5.49
CA HIS A 287 -0.81 -17.11 5.29
C HIS A 287 -1.50 -16.53 6.54
N GLN A 288 -0.76 -15.74 7.35
CA GLN A 288 -1.27 -15.23 8.62
C GLN A 288 -2.23 -14.06 8.42
N VAL A 289 -1.78 -13.01 7.73
CA VAL A 289 -2.57 -11.79 7.53
C VAL A 289 -3.37 -11.91 6.23
N PRO A 290 -4.70 -11.69 6.27
CA PRO A 290 -5.52 -11.68 5.06
C PRO A 290 -5.03 -10.61 4.07
N GLY A 291 -5.00 -10.94 2.79
CA GLY A 291 -4.79 -9.98 1.72
C GLY A 291 -3.39 -9.40 1.57
N TYR A 292 -2.43 -9.69 2.45
CA TYR A 292 -1.10 -9.09 2.37
C TYR A 292 -0.06 -10.08 1.84
N MET A 293 0.44 -9.80 0.63
CA MET A 293 1.49 -10.58 -0.03
C MET A 293 2.86 -9.94 0.19
N THR A 294 3.83 -10.76 0.59
CA THR A 294 5.22 -10.32 0.80
C THR A 294 5.90 -9.98 -0.52
N GLY A 295 6.57 -8.84 -0.60
CA GLY A 295 7.31 -8.41 -1.79
C GLY A 295 8.70 -9.05 -1.90
N THR A 296 9.43 -9.20 -0.78
CA THR A 296 10.68 -9.97 -0.70
C THR A 296 10.91 -10.52 0.70
N TYR A 297 11.40 -11.74 0.78
CA TYR A 297 11.81 -12.41 2.02
C TYR A 297 13.27 -12.14 2.38
N LEU A 298 13.99 -11.38 1.56
CA LEU A 298 15.42 -11.09 1.72
C LEU A 298 16.25 -12.37 1.89
N GLY A 299 15.99 -13.39 1.08
CA GLY A 299 16.68 -14.67 1.11
C GLY A 299 16.40 -15.57 2.31
N LYS A 300 15.53 -15.18 3.24
CA LYS A 300 15.17 -15.99 4.42
C LYS A 300 14.35 -17.22 4.08
N ARG A 301 13.72 -17.25 2.91
CA ARG A 301 12.88 -18.34 2.43
C ARG A 301 13.26 -18.69 0.99
N LYS A 302 12.95 -19.92 0.60
CA LYS A 302 13.08 -20.36 -0.79
C LYS A 302 11.67 -20.46 -1.39
N VAL A 303 11.22 -19.39 -2.03
CA VAL A 303 9.89 -19.27 -2.60
C VAL A 303 10.00 -19.22 -4.13
N TRP A 304 9.21 -20.05 -4.78
CA TRP A 304 8.89 -19.93 -6.19
C TRP A 304 7.45 -20.38 -6.38
N ASN A 305 6.65 -19.50 -6.97
CA ASN A 305 5.26 -19.84 -7.27
C ASN A 305 4.81 -19.32 -8.64
N ILE A 306 3.75 -19.94 -9.13
CA ILE A 306 2.97 -19.46 -10.25
C ILE A 306 1.68 -18.90 -9.69
N GLU A 307 1.29 -17.74 -10.18
CA GLU A 307 0.14 -16.97 -9.71
C GLU A 307 -0.87 -16.78 -10.82
N ALA A 308 -2.14 -16.81 -10.47
CA ALA A 308 -3.23 -16.42 -11.34
C ALA A 308 -4.26 -15.61 -10.55
N GLY A 309 -4.81 -14.57 -11.15
CA GLY A 309 -5.81 -13.73 -10.50
C GLY A 309 -6.86 -13.22 -11.45
N PHE A 310 -8.01 -12.81 -10.91
CA PHE A 310 -9.06 -12.17 -11.67
C PHE A 310 -9.88 -11.18 -10.84
N ILE A 311 -10.49 -10.22 -11.52
CA ILE A 311 -11.52 -9.33 -11.00
C ILE A 311 -12.60 -9.22 -12.09
N THR A 312 -13.87 -9.42 -11.73
CA THR A 312 -15.00 -9.23 -12.65
C THR A 312 -16.16 -8.55 -11.95
N GLN A 313 -16.83 -7.64 -12.67
CA GLN A 313 -18.02 -6.94 -12.19
C GLN A 313 -18.95 -6.65 -13.38
N LYS A 314 -20.22 -7.04 -13.23
CA LYS A 314 -21.23 -6.75 -14.24
C LYS A 314 -21.57 -5.25 -14.25
N ASN A 315 -21.74 -4.67 -15.45
CA ASN A 315 -22.13 -3.28 -15.65
C ASN A 315 -21.30 -2.28 -14.83
N ALA A 316 -19.99 -2.54 -14.71
CA ALA A 316 -19.10 -1.72 -13.88
C ALA A 316 -18.78 -0.38 -14.52
N THR A 317 -18.82 -0.31 -15.85
CA THR A 317 -18.52 0.89 -16.61
C THR A 317 -19.65 1.17 -17.62
N TRP A 318 -19.67 2.39 -18.13
CA TRP A 318 -20.63 2.83 -19.15
C TRP A 318 -20.02 3.85 -20.09
N HIS A 319 -20.58 3.98 -21.26
CA HIS A 319 -20.30 5.05 -22.22
C HIS A 319 -21.56 5.41 -23.00
N ARG A 320 -21.48 6.52 -23.76
CA ARG A 320 -22.57 6.92 -24.65
C ARG A 320 -22.58 6.00 -25.89
N GLY A 321 -23.78 5.54 -26.29
CA GLY A 321 -23.99 4.85 -27.53
C GLY A 321 -23.96 5.80 -28.75
N ASP A 322 -24.33 5.28 -29.90
CA ASP A 322 -24.39 6.04 -31.17
C ASP A 322 -25.44 7.15 -31.11
N VAL A 323 -26.53 6.92 -30.42
CA VAL A 323 -27.54 7.94 -30.10
C VAL A 323 -27.15 8.65 -28.81
N VAL A 324 -27.27 9.99 -28.79
CA VAL A 324 -26.83 10.83 -27.65
C VAL A 324 -27.48 10.45 -26.32
N THR A 325 -28.68 9.88 -26.35
CA THR A 325 -29.46 9.44 -25.20
C THR A 325 -29.11 8.03 -24.71
N ASP A 326 -28.40 7.25 -25.53
CA ASP A 326 -28.13 5.86 -25.23
C ASP A 326 -26.98 5.72 -24.24
N THR A 327 -27.22 4.88 -23.23
CA THR A 327 -26.20 4.49 -22.26
C THR A 327 -25.88 3.02 -22.44
N ILE A 328 -24.64 2.72 -22.80
CA ILE A 328 -24.15 1.36 -22.97
C ILE A 328 -23.36 0.98 -21.71
N TYR A 329 -23.83 -0.04 -21.00
CA TYR A 329 -23.13 -0.62 -19.86
C TYR A 329 -22.17 -1.71 -20.32
N GLN A 330 -20.99 -1.76 -19.69
CA GLN A 330 -19.95 -2.75 -19.96
C GLN A 330 -19.45 -3.39 -18.64
N ASN A 331 -18.98 -4.61 -18.75
CA ASN A 331 -18.44 -5.34 -17.62
C ASN A 331 -16.97 -4.95 -17.40
N LEU A 332 -16.54 -5.00 -16.16
CA LEU A 332 -15.13 -5.03 -15.80
C LEU A 332 -14.64 -6.47 -15.84
N ASN A 333 -13.61 -6.76 -16.62
CA ASN A 333 -13.02 -8.09 -16.71
C ASN A 333 -11.49 -7.98 -16.72
N MET A 334 -10.88 -8.48 -15.67
CA MET A 334 -9.42 -8.46 -15.52
C MET A 334 -8.92 -9.83 -15.12
N TRP A 335 -7.78 -10.21 -15.65
CA TRP A 335 -7.08 -11.41 -15.21
C TRP A 335 -5.57 -11.25 -15.37
N SER A 336 -4.84 -12.04 -14.64
CA SER A 336 -3.38 -12.10 -14.72
C SER A 336 -2.85 -13.49 -14.53
N VAL A 337 -1.66 -13.72 -15.09
CA VAL A 337 -0.82 -14.88 -14.81
C VAL A 337 0.59 -14.36 -14.55
N ALA A 338 1.24 -14.88 -13.50
CA ALA A 338 2.55 -14.41 -13.11
C ALA A 338 3.40 -15.51 -12.48
N SER A 339 4.70 -15.23 -12.37
CA SER A 339 5.65 -16.04 -11.60
C SER A 339 6.40 -15.13 -10.62
N PHE A 340 6.51 -15.56 -9.38
CA PHE A 340 7.28 -14.91 -8.33
C PHE A 340 8.36 -15.84 -7.80
N LEU A 341 9.58 -15.34 -7.76
CA LEU A 341 10.75 -16.02 -7.24
C LEU A 341 11.41 -15.16 -6.15
N ASP A 342 11.65 -15.73 -4.97
CA ASP A 342 12.51 -15.15 -3.94
C ASP A 342 13.32 -16.28 -3.31
N MET A 343 14.62 -16.28 -3.55
CA MET A 343 15.44 -17.43 -3.27
C MET A 343 16.84 -17.04 -2.79
N PRO A 344 17.34 -17.64 -1.70
CA PRO A 344 18.76 -17.52 -1.34
C PRO A 344 19.63 -18.17 -2.42
N ILE A 345 20.66 -17.46 -2.86
CA ILE A 345 21.73 -18.00 -3.73
C ILE A 345 22.78 -18.68 -2.85
N ASN A 346 23.23 -17.98 -1.82
CA ASN A 346 24.16 -18.53 -0.84
C ASN A 346 23.70 -18.13 0.56
N ARG A 347 23.36 -19.13 1.38
CA ARG A 347 22.86 -18.92 2.76
C ARG A 347 23.98 -18.49 3.71
N GLN A 348 25.25 -18.83 3.44
CA GLN A 348 26.36 -18.44 4.29
C GLN A 348 26.70 -16.96 4.14
N THR A 349 26.67 -16.46 2.94
CA THR A 349 26.89 -15.03 2.65
C THR A 349 25.65 -14.18 2.74
N GLY A 350 24.45 -14.80 2.80
CA GLY A 350 23.16 -14.12 2.84
C GLY A 350 22.73 -13.53 1.49
N THR A 351 23.35 -13.93 0.37
CA THR A 351 22.96 -13.43 -0.96
C THR A 351 21.69 -14.09 -1.46
N ALA A 352 20.84 -13.31 -2.17
CA ALA A 352 19.57 -13.79 -2.68
C ALA A 352 19.16 -13.08 -3.97
N VAL A 353 18.24 -13.68 -4.71
CA VAL A 353 17.58 -13.07 -5.86
C VAL A 353 16.07 -12.98 -5.59
N ASN A 354 15.48 -11.85 -5.98
CA ASN A 354 14.04 -11.66 -6.07
C ASN A 354 13.68 -11.33 -7.51
N ALA A 355 12.68 -11.99 -8.07
CA ALA A 355 12.22 -11.75 -9.43
C ALA A 355 10.70 -11.92 -9.53
N TYR A 356 10.09 -11.13 -10.38
CA TYR A 356 8.68 -11.24 -10.75
C TYR A 356 8.51 -10.97 -12.24
N LEU A 357 7.67 -11.77 -12.87
CA LEU A 357 7.21 -11.54 -14.24
C LEU A 357 5.71 -11.85 -14.29
N GLY A 358 4.91 -10.90 -14.74
CA GLY A 358 3.47 -11.05 -14.88
C GLY A 358 2.91 -10.45 -16.16
N TYR A 359 1.92 -11.13 -16.70
CA TYR A 359 1.06 -10.63 -17.77
C TYR A 359 -0.32 -10.32 -17.20
N PHE A 360 -0.86 -9.18 -17.58
CA PHE A 360 -2.15 -8.67 -17.12
C PHE A 360 -3.00 -8.31 -18.32
N HIS A 361 -4.23 -8.79 -18.33
CA HIS A 361 -5.28 -8.29 -19.20
C HIS A 361 -6.22 -7.43 -18.39
N THR A 362 -6.46 -6.19 -18.84
CA THR A 362 -7.32 -5.22 -18.15
C THR A 362 -8.39 -4.72 -19.10
N ASP A 363 -9.64 -5.03 -18.78
CA ASP A 363 -10.79 -4.56 -19.55
C ASP A 363 -11.70 -3.73 -18.64
N TYR A 364 -11.66 -2.42 -18.82
CA TYR A 364 -12.51 -1.43 -18.17
C TYR A 364 -13.64 -0.95 -19.07
N GLY A 365 -13.83 -1.58 -20.22
CA GLY A 365 -14.72 -1.14 -21.27
C GLY A 365 -14.03 -0.34 -22.38
N THR A 366 -14.81 0.08 -23.36
CA THR A 366 -14.34 0.68 -24.63
C THR A 366 -13.50 1.91 -24.41
N ASN A 367 -12.25 1.86 -24.88
CA ASN A 367 -11.35 3.01 -24.88
C ASN A 367 -11.12 3.66 -23.51
N TYR A 368 -11.31 2.91 -22.40
CA TYR A 368 -11.01 3.45 -21.08
C TYR A 368 -9.53 3.77 -20.96
N LEU A 369 -9.23 4.96 -20.45
CA LEU A 369 -7.87 5.40 -20.16
C LEU A 369 -7.90 6.39 -19.00
N ARG A 370 -7.07 6.14 -17.96
CA ARG A 370 -6.93 7.04 -16.83
C ARG A 370 -5.46 7.39 -16.60
N TYR A 371 -5.20 8.67 -16.52
CA TYR A 371 -3.91 9.22 -16.12
C TYR A 371 -3.81 9.24 -14.60
N ASN A 372 -2.65 8.88 -14.10
CA ASN A 372 -2.34 8.99 -12.68
C ASN A 372 -0.85 9.28 -12.46
N GLY A 373 -0.54 10.02 -11.41
CA GLY A 373 0.80 10.29 -10.92
C GLY A 373 0.85 10.11 -9.41
N ILE A 374 1.76 9.26 -8.93
CA ILE A 374 1.89 8.96 -7.50
C ILE A 374 2.37 10.21 -6.77
N MET A 375 1.62 10.63 -5.74
CA MET A 375 1.89 11.88 -4.98
C MET A 375 2.17 13.04 -5.94
N ASN A 376 1.29 13.24 -6.93
CA ASN A 376 1.53 14.17 -8.03
C ASN A 376 1.91 15.56 -7.51
N PRO A 377 3.06 16.12 -7.94
CA PRO A 377 3.53 17.43 -7.50
C PRO A 377 2.92 18.60 -8.26
N ALA A 378 1.85 18.39 -9.02
CA ALA A 378 1.12 19.44 -9.73
C ALA A 378 -0.13 19.88 -8.98
N SER A 379 -0.50 21.15 -9.06
CA SER A 379 -1.73 21.72 -8.51
C SER A 379 -2.76 22.09 -9.57
N GLY A 380 -2.36 22.14 -10.84
CA GLY A 380 -3.28 22.39 -11.94
C GLY A 380 -3.97 21.12 -12.42
N ILE A 381 -5.22 21.26 -12.85
CA ILE A 381 -5.96 20.19 -13.52
C ILE A 381 -6.03 20.56 -14.99
N SER A 382 -5.14 20.03 -15.83
CA SER A 382 -5.44 19.95 -17.24
C SER A 382 -6.20 18.65 -17.49
N SER A 383 -7.42 18.75 -17.97
CA SER A 383 -8.17 17.57 -18.37
C SER A 383 -7.37 16.79 -19.42
N ALA A 384 -7.13 15.51 -19.15
CA ALA A 384 -6.59 14.64 -20.17
C ALA A 384 -7.59 14.60 -21.34
N PRO A 385 -7.19 14.88 -22.58
CA PRO A 385 -8.08 14.82 -23.70
C PRO A 385 -8.72 13.44 -23.79
N GLY A 386 -10.02 13.40 -23.48
CA GLY A 386 -10.84 12.20 -23.47
C GLY A 386 -10.37 11.07 -22.55
N GLY A 387 -9.44 11.30 -21.63
CA GLY A 387 -9.04 10.39 -20.55
C GLY A 387 -9.49 10.93 -19.19
N LEU A 388 -9.46 10.08 -18.18
CA LEU A 388 -9.71 10.46 -16.81
C LEU A 388 -8.41 10.90 -16.13
N GLY A 389 -8.51 11.85 -15.20
CA GLY A 389 -7.35 12.41 -14.49
C GLY A 389 -6.63 13.51 -15.27
N GLY A 390 -5.63 14.11 -14.64
CA GLY A 390 -4.85 15.21 -15.21
C GLY A 390 -3.55 14.74 -15.85
N THR A 391 -3.08 15.45 -16.89
CA THR A 391 -1.82 15.14 -17.60
C THR A 391 -0.59 15.78 -16.98
N GLN A 392 -0.76 16.63 -15.98
CA GLN A 392 0.30 17.44 -15.36
C GLN A 392 1.17 16.64 -14.37
N GLY A 393 2.28 17.24 -13.97
CA GLY A 393 3.20 16.71 -12.99
C GLY A 393 3.90 15.45 -13.45
N ASN A 394 3.76 14.37 -12.72
CA ASN A 394 4.34 13.07 -13.03
C ASN A 394 3.32 12.05 -13.59
N SER A 395 2.16 12.53 -14.03
CA SER A 395 1.10 11.66 -14.57
C SER A 395 1.46 11.02 -15.90
N PHE A 396 0.97 9.82 -16.11
CA PHE A 396 0.98 9.10 -17.39
C PHE A 396 -0.25 8.19 -17.47
N PRO A 397 -0.62 7.65 -18.65
CA PRO A 397 -1.67 6.66 -18.77
C PRO A 397 -1.34 5.41 -17.96
N MET A 398 -1.85 5.32 -16.74
CA MET A 398 -1.52 4.25 -15.80
C MET A 398 -2.50 3.07 -15.89
N PHE A 399 -3.77 3.37 -16.16
CA PHE A 399 -4.83 2.38 -16.28
C PHE A 399 -5.49 2.51 -17.64
N GLY A 400 -5.74 1.40 -18.31
CA GLY A 400 -6.38 1.39 -19.62
C GLY A 400 -6.91 0.01 -19.98
N THR A 401 -7.89 -0.03 -20.89
CA THR A 401 -8.31 -1.30 -21.50
C THR A 401 -7.22 -1.78 -22.45
N GLY A 402 -6.69 -2.98 -22.19
CA GLY A 402 -5.59 -3.55 -22.95
C GLY A 402 -4.79 -4.61 -22.17
N SER A 403 -3.49 -4.60 -22.33
CA SER A 403 -2.60 -5.54 -21.66
C SER A 403 -1.36 -4.86 -21.09
N VAL A 404 -0.84 -5.43 -20.00
CA VAL A 404 0.39 -4.98 -19.34
C VAL A 404 1.29 -6.17 -19.08
N VAL A 405 2.57 -6.04 -19.42
CA VAL A 405 3.65 -6.92 -18.94
C VAL A 405 4.42 -6.15 -17.88
N TYR A 406 4.56 -6.74 -16.72
CA TYR A 406 5.33 -6.16 -15.62
C TYR A 406 6.41 -7.13 -15.16
N SER A 407 7.62 -6.63 -15.01
CA SER A 407 8.74 -7.40 -14.48
C SER A 407 9.56 -6.58 -13.49
N GLN A 408 10.12 -7.26 -12.52
CA GLN A 408 11.15 -6.73 -11.62
C GLN A 408 12.17 -7.81 -11.28
N VAL A 409 13.43 -7.40 -11.11
CA VAL A 409 14.50 -8.28 -10.66
C VAL A 409 15.39 -7.48 -9.71
N GLY A 410 15.78 -8.11 -8.60
CA GLY A 410 16.72 -7.53 -7.64
C GLY A 410 17.65 -8.60 -7.07
N TYR A 411 18.83 -8.15 -6.70
CA TYR A 411 19.89 -8.98 -6.14
C TYR A 411 20.28 -8.47 -4.75
N LEU A 412 20.07 -9.28 -3.74
CA LEU A 412 20.52 -9.02 -2.38
C LEU A 412 22.01 -9.37 -2.29
N MET A 413 22.84 -8.37 -2.00
CA MET A 413 24.26 -8.55 -1.78
C MET A 413 24.53 -9.29 -0.47
N ARG A 414 25.80 -9.65 -0.24
CA ARG A 414 26.20 -10.34 0.99
C ARG A 414 25.76 -9.56 2.23
N GLN A 415 25.38 -10.29 3.27
CA GLN A 415 25.07 -9.70 4.55
C GLN A 415 26.27 -8.93 5.10
N ASP A 416 26.01 -7.87 5.86
CA ASP A 416 27.03 -7.03 6.48
C ASP A 416 28.10 -6.54 5.50
N LEU A 417 27.65 -6.08 4.32
CA LEU A 417 28.53 -5.61 3.22
C LEU A 417 29.51 -4.53 3.68
N PHE A 418 29.10 -3.67 4.60
CA PHE A 418 29.88 -2.56 5.17
C PHE A 418 30.42 -2.84 6.57
N GLY A 419 30.52 -4.11 6.97
CA GLY A 419 30.92 -4.54 8.30
C GLY A 419 29.73 -5.01 9.16
N ALA A 420 30.02 -5.71 10.22
CA ALA A 420 29.01 -6.34 11.09
C ALA A 420 27.96 -5.33 11.59
N GLY A 421 26.69 -5.63 11.36
CA GLY A 421 25.55 -4.79 11.75
C GLY A 421 25.29 -3.56 10.89
N ASN A 422 26.11 -3.28 9.86
CA ASN A 422 25.95 -2.09 8.99
C ASN A 422 25.08 -2.35 7.75
N GLY A 423 24.38 -3.47 7.71
CA GLY A 423 23.40 -3.76 6.67
C GLY A 423 24.01 -4.16 5.33
N THR A 424 23.20 -4.12 4.27
CA THR A 424 23.57 -4.57 2.94
C THR A 424 22.83 -3.81 1.85
N LEU A 425 23.27 -3.99 0.59
CA LEU A 425 22.66 -3.39 -0.59
C LEU A 425 21.79 -4.40 -1.34
N MET A 426 20.76 -3.88 -2.00
CA MET A 426 19.91 -4.63 -2.93
C MET A 426 19.56 -3.75 -4.14
N PRO A 427 20.41 -3.72 -5.19
CA PRO A 427 20.04 -3.12 -6.47
C PRO A 427 18.87 -3.86 -7.11
N TYR A 428 18.05 -3.12 -7.88
CA TYR A 428 16.95 -3.68 -8.63
C TYR A 428 16.67 -2.90 -9.90
N VAL A 429 15.99 -3.57 -10.83
CA VAL A 429 15.40 -2.99 -12.03
C VAL A 429 13.94 -3.41 -12.14
N GLN A 430 13.10 -2.54 -12.72
CA GLN A 430 11.73 -2.89 -13.05
C GLN A 430 11.32 -2.29 -14.39
N ALA A 431 10.40 -2.98 -15.06
CA ALA A 431 9.80 -2.55 -16.31
C ALA A 431 8.31 -2.81 -16.31
N GLN A 432 7.54 -1.80 -16.71
CA GLN A 432 6.13 -1.90 -17.04
C GLN A 432 5.96 -1.57 -18.51
N VAL A 433 5.43 -2.51 -19.28
CA VAL A 433 5.16 -2.33 -20.72
C VAL A 433 3.68 -2.56 -20.95
N ALA A 434 2.97 -1.52 -21.38
CA ALA A 434 1.51 -1.56 -21.55
C ALA A 434 1.10 -1.23 -22.99
N SER A 435 0.10 -1.97 -23.49
CA SER A 435 -0.56 -1.72 -24.75
C SER A 435 -2.04 -1.47 -24.50
N TYR A 436 -2.47 -0.21 -24.56
CA TYR A 436 -3.84 0.19 -24.32
C TYR A 436 -4.53 0.57 -25.61
N GLN A 437 -5.81 0.24 -25.74
CA GLN A 437 -6.62 0.48 -26.96
C GLN A 437 -6.54 1.93 -27.47
N ARG A 438 -6.43 2.88 -26.55
CA ARG A 438 -6.50 4.31 -26.87
C ARG A 438 -5.16 4.97 -27.11
N VAL A 439 -4.06 4.28 -26.81
CA VAL A 439 -2.71 4.81 -26.98
C VAL A 439 -2.11 4.23 -28.27
N THR A 440 -1.61 5.08 -29.13
CA THR A 440 -1.11 4.69 -30.47
C THR A 440 0.16 3.86 -30.45
N ARG A 441 0.93 3.93 -29.34
CA ARG A 441 2.18 3.20 -29.18
C ARG A 441 2.26 2.58 -27.79
N THR A 442 2.96 1.48 -27.69
CA THR A 442 3.25 0.81 -26.42
C THR A 442 3.88 1.77 -25.42
N LEU A 443 3.34 1.81 -24.22
CA LEU A 443 3.82 2.58 -23.09
C LEU A 443 4.89 1.78 -22.35
N GLY A 444 6.07 2.37 -22.11
CA GLY A 444 7.12 1.76 -21.29
C GLY A 444 7.50 2.66 -20.12
N VAL A 445 7.41 2.17 -18.89
CA VAL A 445 7.92 2.81 -17.67
C VAL A 445 9.03 1.93 -17.10
N TYR A 446 10.18 2.53 -16.83
CA TYR A 446 11.37 1.81 -16.39
C TYR A 446 11.91 2.43 -15.12
N ASN A 447 12.31 1.59 -14.17
CA ASN A 447 12.95 2.02 -12.95
C ASN A 447 14.27 1.28 -12.73
N VAL A 448 15.24 2.00 -12.19
CA VAL A 448 16.49 1.46 -11.66
C VAL A 448 16.62 1.97 -10.23
N GLY A 449 16.82 1.08 -9.29
CA GLY A 449 16.87 1.46 -7.88
C GLY A 449 17.91 0.69 -7.07
N LEU A 450 18.20 1.25 -5.91
CA LEU A 450 19.14 0.71 -4.95
C LEU A 450 18.53 0.82 -3.55
N ASN A 451 18.35 -0.31 -2.89
CA ASN A 451 18.04 -0.34 -1.47
C ASN A 451 19.31 -0.45 -0.65
N TYR A 452 19.46 0.38 0.36
CA TYR A 452 20.35 0.17 1.48
C TYR A 452 19.53 -0.34 2.66
N LEU A 453 19.66 -1.63 2.96
CA LEU A 453 18.94 -2.36 3.99
C LEU A 453 19.73 -2.27 5.31
N ILE A 454 19.52 -1.21 6.07
CA ILE A 454 20.20 -0.95 7.36
C ILE A 454 19.84 -2.07 8.36
N LYS A 455 18.56 -2.36 8.50
CA LYS A 455 18.01 -3.44 9.35
C LYS A 455 16.90 -4.20 8.59
N GLY A 456 17.22 -4.70 7.40
CA GLY A 456 16.25 -5.33 6.51
C GLY A 456 15.09 -4.39 6.17
N HIS A 457 13.84 -4.88 6.36
CA HIS A 457 12.65 -4.06 6.13
C HIS A 457 12.38 -3.04 7.24
N ASN A 458 12.94 -3.23 8.43
CA ASN A 458 12.71 -2.39 9.60
C ASN A 458 13.31 -0.99 9.46
N GLY A 459 14.43 -0.90 8.75
CA GLY A 459 15.08 0.38 8.43
C GLY A 459 15.77 0.28 7.10
N LYS A 460 15.29 1.02 6.10
CA LYS A 460 15.93 1.05 4.76
C LYS A 460 15.87 2.43 4.13
N LEU A 461 16.89 2.71 3.32
CA LEU A 461 16.91 3.79 2.35
C LEU A 461 16.74 3.19 0.95
N THR A 462 15.92 3.80 0.12
CA THR A 462 15.75 3.38 -1.28
C THR A 462 15.95 4.59 -2.18
N LEU A 463 16.92 4.52 -3.08
CA LEU A 463 17.09 5.47 -4.16
C LEU A 463 16.55 4.85 -5.44
N ASP A 464 15.67 5.56 -6.16
CA ASP A 464 15.03 5.07 -7.38
C ASP A 464 14.99 6.15 -8.43
N TYR A 465 15.41 5.80 -9.63
CA TYR A 465 15.21 6.62 -10.81
C TYR A 465 14.18 5.98 -11.71
N GLN A 466 13.08 6.70 -11.94
CA GLN A 466 12.01 6.33 -12.87
C GLN A 466 12.13 7.12 -14.17
N ASN A 467 12.08 6.44 -15.30
CA ASN A 467 11.94 7.02 -16.62
C ASN A 467 10.55 6.66 -17.19
N ARG A 468 9.70 7.67 -17.42
CA ARG A 468 8.31 7.52 -17.88
C ARG A 468 8.01 8.34 -19.12
N PRO A 469 7.11 7.88 -20.01
CA PRO A 469 6.66 8.69 -21.13
C PRO A 469 5.66 9.75 -20.66
N TYR A 470 5.62 10.87 -21.38
CA TYR A 470 4.49 11.79 -21.31
C TYR A 470 3.79 11.83 -22.67
N TYR A 471 2.53 12.21 -22.66
CA TYR A 471 1.64 12.11 -23.81
C TYR A 471 1.00 13.46 -24.11
N GLN A 472 0.83 13.73 -25.38
CA GLN A 472 0.00 14.82 -25.87
C GLN A 472 -1.07 14.25 -26.81
N THR A 473 -2.11 15.03 -27.01
CA THR A 473 -3.16 14.69 -27.98
C THR A 473 -2.89 15.34 -29.29
N SER A 474 -2.99 14.54 -30.33
CA SER A 474 -3.08 14.99 -31.71
C SER A 474 -4.45 14.57 -32.29
N GLY A 475 -5.37 15.48 -32.33
CA GLY A 475 -6.76 15.17 -32.71
C GLY A 475 -7.43 14.22 -31.73
N THR A 476 -7.91 13.06 -32.17
CA THR A 476 -8.55 12.02 -31.34
C THR A 476 -7.56 11.00 -30.75
N GLN A 477 -6.29 11.06 -31.17
CA GLN A 477 -5.28 10.09 -30.78
C GLN A 477 -4.43 10.59 -29.62
N ILE A 478 -3.96 9.65 -28.79
CA ILE A 478 -3.04 9.88 -27.69
C ILE A 478 -1.72 9.24 -28.04
N ALA A 479 -0.70 10.06 -28.28
CA ALA A 479 0.63 9.64 -28.69
C ALA A 479 1.69 10.05 -27.67
N PRO A 480 2.73 9.21 -27.43
CA PRO A 480 3.86 9.64 -26.62
C PRO A 480 4.69 10.67 -27.37
N GLU A 481 5.02 11.78 -26.71
CA GLU A 481 5.86 12.84 -27.30
C GLU A 481 7.28 12.89 -26.76
N GLY A 482 7.49 12.28 -25.60
CA GLY A 482 8.81 12.26 -25.00
C GLY A 482 8.83 11.54 -23.65
N ARG A 483 9.93 11.70 -22.95
CA ARG A 483 10.15 11.04 -21.67
C ARG A 483 10.56 12.03 -20.60
N LYS A 484 10.20 11.74 -19.36
CA LYS A 484 10.54 12.52 -18.16
C LYS A 484 11.11 11.62 -17.09
N GLY A 485 12.07 12.13 -16.35
CA GLY A 485 12.71 11.44 -15.22
C GLY A 485 12.15 11.86 -13.88
N GLN A 486 12.21 10.96 -12.92
CA GLN A 486 11.94 11.23 -11.52
C GLN A 486 12.98 10.50 -10.67
N LEU A 487 13.61 11.20 -9.74
CA LEU A 487 14.50 10.62 -8.74
C LEU A 487 13.87 10.72 -7.37
N VAL A 488 13.79 9.62 -6.67
CA VAL A 488 13.20 9.55 -5.32
C VAL A 488 14.17 8.89 -4.35
N LEU A 489 14.39 9.55 -3.22
CA LEU A 489 15.02 8.94 -2.05
C LEU A 489 13.94 8.69 -1.00
N GLN A 490 13.71 7.43 -0.65
CA GLN A 490 12.79 7.03 0.41
C GLN A 490 13.55 6.63 1.67
N TYR A 491 13.11 7.15 2.81
CA TYR A 491 13.44 6.60 4.11
C TYR A 491 12.24 5.83 4.67
N GLN A 492 12.45 4.55 4.98
CA GLN A 492 11.44 3.69 5.60
C GLN A 492 11.86 3.28 6.99
N VAL A 493 10.92 3.41 7.93
CA VAL A 493 10.94 2.76 9.24
C VAL A 493 9.74 1.86 9.37
N PHE A 494 9.96 0.63 9.82
CA PHE A 494 8.93 -0.37 10.10
C PHE A 494 9.27 -1.14 11.37
N ILE A 495 8.32 -1.24 12.29
CA ILE A 495 8.50 -1.92 13.59
C ILE A 495 7.35 -2.91 13.80
#